data_781781c83bb8af162f7094ad2a5b3e8f
#
_entry.id   781781c83bb8af162f7094ad2a5b3e8f
#
_cell.length_a   1.000
_cell.length_b   1.000
_cell.length_c   1.000
_cell.angle_alpha   90.00
_cell.angle_beta   90.00
_cell.angle_gamma   90.00
#
_symmetry.space_group_name_H-M   'P 1'
#
loop_
_entity.id
_entity.type
_entity.pdbx_description
1 polymer ?
#
loop_
_entity_poly.entity_id
_entity_poly.type
_entity_poly.pdbx_seq_one_letter_code
_entity_poly.pdbx_strand_id
1 'polypeptide(L)'
;MNEQKDFTHLHVHTDYSLLDGLGKVEDYVKHGLSLGMKALAFTDHGTMAGLVTAYDTCKKYGMKFIGGFEAYIAPHGTSRFERKSYDNRAYNHLIILFKNEIGYKNGCILLTRSNTEGFYYKPRIDFELLKEHSEGLVILSACVAGSVPSEIIKGNMDKAKEIILQYKEVFGEDYYLEIQDHGLPQERMVIDGIMRLSKECSVKIVATNDCH
;
A
#
# COMPACT_ATOMS: atom_id res chain seq x y z
N MET A 1 21.77 -23.79 12.42
CA MET A 1 21.83 -22.79 11.31
C MET A 1 20.44 -22.17 11.25
N ASN A 2 20.31 -20.87 11.58
CA ASN A 2 19.03 -20.18 11.39
C ASN A 2 18.78 -20.13 9.89
N GLU A 3 17.76 -20.80 9.41
CA GLU A 3 17.25 -20.55 8.06
C GLU A 3 16.85 -19.07 8.00
N GLN A 4 17.65 -18.29 7.27
CA GLN A 4 17.31 -16.90 6.98
C GLN A 4 16.04 -16.94 6.14
N LYS A 5 14.90 -16.64 6.77
CA LYS A 5 13.63 -16.59 6.06
C LYS A 5 13.73 -15.48 5.01
N ASP A 6 13.44 -15.82 3.76
CA ASP A 6 13.37 -14.85 2.67
C ASP A 6 12.31 -13.79 3.04
N PHE A 7 12.74 -12.54 3.21
CA PHE A 7 11.88 -11.39 3.47
C PHE A 7 11.96 -10.43 2.30
N THR A 8 10.84 -9.83 1.94
CA THR A 8 10.73 -8.81 0.89
C THR A 8 9.97 -7.61 1.45
N HIS A 9 10.57 -6.44 1.46
CA HIS A 9 9.86 -5.21 1.78
C HIS A 9 8.89 -4.88 0.65
N LEU A 10 7.59 -4.80 0.98
CA LEU A 10 6.50 -4.50 0.04
C LEU A 10 5.94 -3.08 0.21
N HIS A 11 6.42 -2.32 1.20
CA HIS A 11 6.02 -0.96 1.50
C HIS A 11 7.30 -0.14 1.79
N VAL A 12 7.74 0.62 0.78
CA VAL A 12 9.03 1.35 0.80
C VAL A 12 8.87 2.70 0.11
N HIS A 13 9.35 3.73 0.76
CA HIS A 13 9.38 5.11 0.29
C HIS A 13 10.81 5.54 -0.01
N THR A 14 11.01 6.10 -1.19
CA THR A 14 12.31 6.63 -1.62
C THR A 14 12.32 8.16 -1.56
N ASP A 15 13.42 8.78 -1.96
CA ASP A 15 13.53 10.23 -2.12
C ASP A 15 12.54 10.84 -3.13
N TYR A 16 11.78 10.00 -3.88
CA TYR A 16 10.62 10.42 -4.67
C TYR A 16 9.35 10.65 -3.84
N SER A 17 9.28 10.13 -2.62
CA SER A 17 8.25 10.49 -1.61
C SER A 17 8.66 11.81 -0.95
N LEU A 18 8.41 12.94 -1.64
CA LEU A 18 8.89 14.28 -1.25
C LEU A 18 8.48 14.64 0.18
N LEU A 19 9.45 15.14 0.96
CA LEU A 19 9.35 15.52 2.37
C LEU A 19 9.14 14.35 3.34
N ASP A 20 9.31 13.11 2.89
CA ASP A 20 9.03 11.93 3.68
C ASP A 20 10.10 10.84 3.51
N GLY A 21 10.36 10.37 2.29
CA GLY A 21 11.40 9.39 2.01
C GLY A 21 12.80 10.00 1.99
N LEU A 22 13.76 9.34 2.67
CA LEU A 22 15.16 9.79 2.74
C LEU A 22 16.06 9.03 1.78
N GLY A 23 15.87 7.72 1.64
CA GLY A 23 16.78 6.82 0.95
C GLY A 23 16.66 6.91 -0.57
N LYS A 24 17.82 6.90 -1.27
CA LYS A 24 17.83 6.77 -2.72
C LYS A 24 17.54 5.34 -3.15
N VAL A 25 16.92 5.16 -4.30
CA VAL A 25 16.65 3.85 -4.89
C VAL A 25 17.87 2.92 -4.87
N GLU A 26 19.04 3.42 -5.27
CA GLU A 26 20.26 2.60 -5.33
C GLU A 26 20.73 2.14 -3.94
N ASP A 27 20.59 2.97 -2.92
CA ASP A 27 20.96 2.64 -1.55
C ASP A 27 20.05 1.54 -0.98
N TYR A 28 18.74 1.61 -1.22
CA TYR A 28 17.79 0.56 -0.86
C TYR A 28 18.12 -0.77 -1.54
N VAL A 29 18.42 -0.76 -2.84
CA VAL A 29 18.74 -1.98 -3.59
C VAL A 29 20.02 -2.61 -3.06
N LYS A 30 21.09 -1.82 -2.86
CA LYS A 30 22.37 -2.31 -2.32
C LYS A 30 22.22 -2.84 -0.90
N HIS A 31 21.48 -2.13 -0.06
CA HIS A 31 21.24 -2.56 1.32
C HIS A 31 20.42 -3.85 1.37
N GLY A 32 19.32 -3.93 0.62
CA GLY A 32 18.50 -5.14 0.52
C GLY A 32 19.32 -6.36 0.08
N LEU A 33 20.18 -6.21 -0.92
CA LEU A 33 21.08 -7.28 -1.35
C LEU A 33 22.09 -7.70 -0.25
N SER A 34 22.62 -6.73 0.51
CA SER A 34 23.53 -7.02 1.63
C SER A 34 22.84 -7.82 2.75
N LEU A 35 21.52 -7.71 2.87
CA LEU A 35 20.68 -8.48 3.79
C LEU A 35 20.17 -9.80 3.19
N GLY A 36 20.58 -10.13 1.95
CA GLY A 36 20.17 -11.36 1.26
C GLY A 36 18.78 -11.32 0.64
N MET A 37 18.16 -10.14 0.52
CA MET A 37 16.86 -9.98 -0.14
C MET A 37 16.99 -10.24 -1.64
N LYS A 38 15.97 -10.90 -2.21
CA LYS A 38 15.93 -11.23 -3.65
C LYS A 38 15.00 -10.30 -4.42
N ALA A 39 14.11 -9.60 -3.74
CA ALA A 39 13.13 -8.70 -4.30
C ALA A 39 12.91 -7.48 -3.41
N LEU A 40 12.46 -6.37 -4.00
CA LEU A 40 12.12 -5.14 -3.30
C LEU A 40 10.98 -4.44 -4.02
N ALA A 41 10.00 -3.94 -3.27
CA ALA A 41 8.96 -3.08 -3.82
C ALA A 41 9.33 -1.60 -3.67
N PHE A 42 8.74 -0.77 -4.54
CA PHE A 42 8.83 0.68 -4.50
C PHE A 42 7.43 1.24 -4.56
N THR A 43 7.02 1.92 -3.49
CA THR A 43 5.63 2.32 -3.24
C THR A 43 5.54 3.78 -2.76
N ASP A 44 6.19 4.69 -3.48
CA ASP A 44 6.22 6.11 -3.14
C ASP A 44 4.82 6.72 -3.05
N HIS A 45 4.67 7.73 -2.19
CA HIS A 45 3.41 8.41 -1.90
C HIS A 45 2.81 9.12 -3.12
N GLY A 46 1.70 8.61 -3.64
CA GLY A 46 0.90 9.25 -4.69
C GLY A 46 1.66 9.49 -5.99
N THR A 47 2.75 8.75 -6.24
CA THR A 47 3.59 8.92 -7.42
C THR A 47 4.23 7.63 -7.89
N MET A 48 4.52 7.55 -9.18
CA MET A 48 5.35 6.51 -9.81
C MET A 48 6.61 7.09 -10.46
N ALA A 49 6.99 8.32 -10.11
CA ALA A 49 8.11 9.02 -10.76
C ALA A 49 9.45 8.28 -10.61
N GLY A 50 9.65 7.56 -9.49
CA GLY A 50 10.85 6.76 -9.21
C GLY A 50 10.88 5.39 -9.88
N LEU A 51 9.78 4.88 -10.44
CA LEU A 51 9.70 3.46 -10.84
C LEU A 51 10.64 3.08 -11.98
N VAL A 52 10.89 3.96 -12.95
CA VAL A 52 11.84 3.67 -14.04
C VAL A 52 13.26 3.55 -13.48
N THR A 53 13.66 4.48 -12.62
CA THR A 53 14.95 4.44 -11.91
C THR A 53 15.07 3.17 -11.07
N ALA A 54 14.00 2.79 -10.37
CA ALA A 54 13.96 1.59 -9.54
C ALA A 54 14.08 0.30 -10.38
N TYR A 55 13.35 0.22 -11.49
CA TYR A 55 13.44 -0.91 -12.42
C TYR A 55 14.85 -1.09 -12.99
N ASP A 56 15.43 -0.01 -13.52
CA ASP A 56 16.79 -0.05 -14.11
C ASP A 56 17.85 -0.39 -13.06
N THR A 57 17.71 0.16 -11.85
CA THR A 57 18.62 -0.13 -10.74
C THR A 57 18.50 -1.57 -10.28
N CYS A 58 17.29 -2.08 -10.08
CA CYS A 58 17.08 -3.49 -9.72
C CYS A 58 17.67 -4.42 -10.79
N LYS A 59 17.43 -4.14 -12.07
CA LYS A 59 17.99 -4.90 -13.19
C LYS A 59 19.53 -4.87 -13.19
N LYS A 60 20.12 -3.70 -12.96
CA LYS A 60 21.59 -3.53 -12.87
C LYS A 60 22.21 -4.41 -11.79
N TYR A 61 21.58 -4.53 -10.64
CA TYR A 61 22.11 -5.27 -9.49
C TYR A 61 21.56 -6.70 -9.33
N GLY A 62 20.68 -7.16 -10.24
CA GLY A 62 20.11 -8.51 -10.20
C GLY A 62 19.06 -8.73 -9.12
N MET A 63 18.43 -7.67 -8.62
CA MET A 63 17.28 -7.74 -7.69
C MET A 63 15.97 -7.81 -8.46
N LYS A 64 15.02 -8.61 -8.00
CA LYS A 64 13.65 -8.60 -8.57
C LYS A 64 12.95 -7.30 -8.19
N PHE A 65 12.54 -6.54 -9.19
CA PHE A 65 11.74 -5.32 -9.03
C PHE A 65 10.26 -5.66 -8.83
N ILE A 66 9.62 -4.99 -7.87
CA ILE A 66 8.18 -4.97 -7.66
C ILE A 66 7.75 -3.50 -7.73
N GLY A 67 6.98 -3.13 -8.75
CA GLY A 67 6.47 -1.77 -8.92
C GLY A 67 5.13 -1.57 -8.25
N GLY A 68 4.91 -0.38 -7.72
CA GLY A 68 3.65 0.02 -7.11
C GLY A 68 3.66 1.48 -6.70
N PHE A 69 2.71 1.87 -5.88
CA PHE A 69 2.67 3.16 -5.20
C PHE A 69 1.75 3.10 -3.99
N GLU A 70 1.96 3.96 -3.02
CA GLU A 70 1.01 4.18 -1.95
C GLU A 70 -0.01 5.23 -2.40
N ALA A 71 -1.24 4.76 -2.62
CA ALA A 71 -2.34 5.62 -3.03
C ALA A 71 -2.94 6.37 -1.85
N TYR A 72 -3.36 7.61 -2.08
CA TYR A 72 -4.34 8.28 -1.25
C TYR A 72 -5.73 7.91 -1.74
N ILE A 73 -6.56 7.34 -0.87
CA ILE A 73 -7.93 6.93 -1.20
C ILE A 73 -8.93 7.74 -0.38
N ALA A 74 -10.01 8.19 -1.02
CA ALA A 74 -11.12 8.86 -0.33
C ALA A 74 -11.67 7.95 0.79
N PRO A 75 -12.12 8.51 1.93
CA PRO A 75 -12.65 7.71 3.03
C PRO A 75 -13.73 6.73 2.55
N HIS A 76 -13.80 5.57 3.18
CA HIS A 76 -14.74 4.51 2.79
C HIS A 76 -16.18 5.03 2.64
N GLY A 77 -16.82 4.67 1.52
CA GLY A 77 -18.20 5.10 1.19
C GLY A 77 -18.29 6.53 0.65
N THR A 78 -17.14 7.21 0.36
CA THR A 78 -17.13 8.56 -0.20
C THR A 78 -16.52 8.59 -1.60
N SER A 79 -16.80 9.66 -2.34
CA SER A 79 -16.27 9.84 -3.69
C SER A 79 -15.03 10.74 -3.72
N ARG A 80 -14.11 10.46 -4.65
CA ARG A 80 -12.94 11.31 -4.92
C ARG A 80 -13.30 12.75 -5.32
N PHE A 81 -14.52 12.97 -5.78
CA PHE A 81 -15.03 14.31 -6.15
C PHE A 81 -15.44 15.15 -4.94
N GLU A 82 -15.67 14.55 -3.78
CA GLU A 82 -16.05 15.29 -2.58
C GLU A 82 -14.87 16.09 -2.02
N ARG A 83 -15.13 17.36 -1.70
CA ARG A 83 -14.13 18.31 -1.19
C ARG A 83 -14.33 18.58 0.29
N LYS A 84 -14.48 17.52 1.10
CA LYS A 84 -14.62 17.61 2.56
C LYS A 84 -13.84 16.51 3.26
N SER A 85 -13.53 16.74 4.54
CA SER A 85 -12.90 15.75 5.41
C SER A 85 -13.96 15.00 6.21
N TYR A 86 -13.71 13.75 6.53
CA TYR A 86 -14.52 12.90 7.39
C TYR A 86 -13.67 12.47 8.59
N ASP A 87 -14.17 12.67 9.81
CA ASP A 87 -13.42 12.40 11.05
C ASP A 87 -12.03 13.06 11.05
N ASN A 88 -11.94 14.33 10.59
CA ASN A 88 -10.71 15.09 10.39
C ASN A 88 -9.72 14.48 9.37
N ARG A 89 -10.15 13.55 8.53
CA ARG A 89 -9.36 12.98 7.45
C ARG A 89 -9.98 13.24 6.09
N ALA A 90 -9.17 13.65 5.14
CA ALA A 90 -9.56 13.85 3.74
C ALA A 90 -9.30 12.60 2.89
N TYR A 91 -8.48 11.68 3.37
CA TYR A 91 -8.02 10.47 2.68
C TYR A 91 -7.50 9.43 3.69
N ASN A 92 -7.40 8.19 3.22
CA ASN A 92 -6.64 7.10 3.83
C ASN A 92 -5.53 6.64 2.88
N HIS A 93 -4.66 5.76 3.36
CA HIS A 93 -3.59 5.14 2.58
C HIS A 93 -4.00 3.76 2.07
N LEU A 94 -3.42 3.36 0.94
CA LEU A 94 -3.62 2.04 0.34
C LEU A 94 -2.40 1.67 -0.50
N ILE A 95 -1.82 0.49 -0.28
CA ILE A 95 -0.71 0.03 -1.13
C ILE A 95 -1.26 -0.69 -2.35
N ILE A 96 -0.79 -0.27 -3.51
CA ILE A 96 -1.11 -0.85 -4.82
C ILE A 96 0.17 -1.36 -5.46
N LEU A 97 0.27 -2.67 -5.68
CA LEU A 97 1.38 -3.31 -6.37
C LEU A 97 0.92 -3.86 -7.72
N PHE A 98 1.84 -3.92 -8.69
CA PHE A 98 1.56 -4.40 -10.04
C PHE A 98 2.00 -5.84 -10.23
N LYS A 99 1.08 -6.73 -10.61
CA LYS A 99 1.36 -8.12 -10.95
C LYS A 99 1.96 -8.27 -12.34
N ASN A 100 1.58 -7.38 -13.26
CA ASN A 100 1.89 -7.47 -14.68
C ASN A 100 1.73 -6.10 -15.36
N GLU A 101 1.91 -6.07 -16.67
CA GLU A 101 1.78 -4.85 -17.48
C GLU A 101 0.37 -4.24 -17.45
N ILE A 102 -0.68 -5.05 -17.33
CA ILE A 102 -2.06 -4.55 -17.20
C ILE A 102 -2.20 -3.77 -15.89
N GLY A 103 -1.70 -4.34 -14.78
CA GLY A 103 -1.68 -3.66 -13.48
C GLY A 103 -0.90 -2.35 -13.52
N TYR A 104 0.26 -2.30 -14.19
CA TYR A 104 1.01 -1.07 -14.38
C TYR A 104 0.22 0.00 -15.16
N LYS A 105 -0.45 -0.38 -16.26
CA LYS A 105 -1.31 0.53 -17.04
C LYS A 105 -2.49 1.04 -16.21
N ASN A 106 -3.13 0.16 -15.44
CA ASN A 106 -4.20 0.54 -14.52
C ASN A 106 -3.69 1.49 -13.43
N GLY A 107 -2.49 1.24 -12.89
CA GLY A 107 -1.83 2.17 -11.96
C GLY A 107 -1.62 3.57 -12.55
N CYS A 108 -1.17 3.65 -13.82
CA CYS A 108 -1.05 4.93 -14.53
C CYS A 108 -2.39 5.67 -14.64
N ILE A 109 -3.48 4.95 -14.95
CA ILE A 109 -4.82 5.52 -15.03
C ILE A 109 -5.27 6.02 -13.65
N LEU A 110 -5.13 5.20 -12.61
CA LEU A 110 -5.47 5.55 -11.23
C LEU A 110 -4.77 6.83 -10.79
N LEU A 111 -3.45 6.93 -10.98
CA LEU A 111 -2.68 8.12 -10.64
C LEU A 111 -3.05 9.34 -11.48
N THR A 112 -3.29 9.17 -12.77
CA THR A 112 -3.73 10.28 -13.63
C THR A 112 -5.06 10.84 -13.15
N ARG A 113 -6.05 9.98 -12.93
CA ARG A 113 -7.39 10.40 -12.49
C ARG A 113 -7.41 10.91 -11.06
N SER A 114 -6.53 10.41 -10.17
CA SER A 114 -6.39 10.97 -8.82
C SER A 114 -5.93 12.44 -8.84
N ASN A 115 -5.02 12.78 -9.75
CA ASN A 115 -4.51 14.14 -9.91
C ASN A 115 -5.49 15.07 -10.64
N THR A 116 -6.18 14.58 -11.68
CA THR A 116 -7.06 15.41 -12.52
C THR A 116 -8.47 15.55 -11.95
N GLU A 117 -8.97 14.55 -11.22
CA GLU A 117 -10.34 14.51 -10.72
C GLU A 117 -10.41 14.56 -9.18
N GLY A 118 -9.51 13.83 -8.50
CA GLY A 118 -9.59 13.53 -7.06
C GLY A 118 -8.80 14.45 -6.14
N PHE A 119 -8.10 15.46 -6.65
CA PHE A 119 -7.19 16.27 -5.85
C PHE A 119 -7.95 17.11 -4.80
N TYR A 120 -7.72 16.76 -3.52
CA TYR A 120 -8.18 17.51 -2.35
C TYR A 120 -7.18 17.27 -1.22
N TYR A 121 -6.30 18.22 -0.93
CA TYR A 121 -5.04 18.13 -0.17
C TYR A 121 -4.01 17.17 -0.78
N LYS A 122 -4.44 16.00 -1.24
CA LYS A 122 -3.63 14.98 -1.93
C LYS A 122 -4.40 14.46 -3.16
N PRO A 123 -3.70 13.84 -4.15
CA PRO A 123 -4.34 13.20 -5.29
C PRO A 123 -5.03 11.90 -4.84
N ARG A 124 -6.36 11.89 -4.78
CA ARG A 124 -7.13 10.76 -4.24
C ARG A 124 -7.81 9.96 -5.34
N ILE A 125 -7.70 8.65 -5.22
CA ILE A 125 -8.67 7.74 -5.86
C ILE A 125 -9.87 7.52 -4.93
N ASP A 126 -10.90 6.82 -5.40
CA ASP A 126 -11.95 6.24 -4.59
C ASP A 126 -12.11 4.75 -4.92
N PHE A 127 -12.93 4.05 -4.14
CA PHE A 127 -13.12 2.60 -4.32
C PHE A 127 -13.72 2.26 -5.68
N GLU A 128 -14.63 3.08 -6.22
CA GLU A 128 -15.26 2.82 -7.51
C GLU A 128 -14.24 2.90 -8.66
N LEU A 129 -13.38 3.91 -8.66
CA LEU A 129 -12.30 4.02 -9.64
C LEU A 129 -11.31 2.84 -9.52
N LEU A 130 -10.97 2.45 -8.30
CA LEU A 130 -10.08 1.32 -8.05
C LEU A 130 -10.69 0.00 -8.55
N LYS A 131 -11.98 -0.21 -8.31
CA LYS A 131 -12.73 -1.37 -8.79
C LYS A 131 -12.80 -1.43 -10.32
N GLU A 132 -13.05 -0.30 -10.98
CA GLU A 132 -13.07 -0.17 -12.45
C GLU A 132 -11.74 -0.59 -13.08
N HIS A 133 -10.61 -0.34 -12.40
CA HIS A 133 -9.25 -0.60 -12.88
C HIS A 133 -8.50 -1.64 -12.02
N SER A 134 -9.19 -2.66 -11.52
CA SER A 134 -8.65 -3.63 -10.55
C SER A 134 -7.74 -4.69 -11.16
N GLU A 135 -7.85 -4.98 -12.45
CA GLU A 135 -7.11 -6.06 -13.10
C GLU A 135 -5.59 -5.87 -13.00
N GLY A 136 -4.88 -6.94 -12.62
CA GLY A 136 -3.43 -6.95 -12.52
C GLY A 136 -2.86 -6.22 -11.29
N LEU A 137 -3.70 -5.84 -10.33
CA LEU A 137 -3.31 -5.19 -9.10
C LEU A 137 -3.28 -6.18 -7.92
N VAL A 138 -2.35 -5.95 -6.99
CA VAL A 138 -2.34 -6.51 -5.63
C VAL A 138 -2.51 -5.36 -4.66
N ILE A 139 -3.37 -5.54 -3.66
CA ILE A 139 -3.73 -4.50 -2.70
C ILE A 139 -3.31 -4.91 -1.29
N LEU A 140 -2.63 -4.01 -0.56
CA LEU A 140 -2.37 -4.16 0.86
C LEU A 140 -3.10 -3.06 1.63
N SER A 141 -3.55 -3.39 2.86
CA SER A 141 -4.39 -2.48 3.67
C SER A 141 -3.67 -1.26 4.23
N ALA A 142 -2.40 -1.10 3.93
CA ALA A 142 -1.49 -0.03 4.35
C ALA A 142 -1.22 0.06 5.87
N CYS A 143 -0.55 1.14 6.29
CA CYS A 143 -0.16 1.43 7.66
C CYS A 143 -1.37 1.86 8.53
N VAL A 144 -1.13 2.41 9.72
CA VAL A 144 -2.17 2.94 10.62
C VAL A 144 -3.07 4.01 9.99
N ALA A 145 -2.65 4.61 8.86
CA ALA A 145 -3.44 5.55 8.08
C ALA A 145 -4.37 4.87 7.05
N GLY A 146 -4.30 3.56 6.88
CA GLY A 146 -5.18 2.79 6.01
C GLY A 146 -6.64 2.78 6.51
N SER A 147 -7.59 2.49 5.61
CA SER A 147 -9.03 2.49 5.94
C SER A 147 -9.37 1.44 7.01
N VAL A 148 -8.86 0.21 6.88
CA VAL A 148 -9.10 -0.88 7.85
C VAL A 148 -8.42 -0.59 9.19
N PRO A 149 -7.11 -0.28 9.25
CA PRO A 149 -6.44 0.07 10.50
C PRO A 149 -7.10 1.23 11.24
N SER A 150 -7.52 2.26 10.53
CA SER A 150 -8.21 3.43 11.12
C SER A 150 -9.50 3.04 11.85
N GLU A 151 -10.31 2.14 11.30
CA GLU A 151 -11.56 1.71 11.94
C GLU A 151 -11.27 0.79 13.14
N ILE A 152 -10.21 -0.05 13.08
CA ILE A 152 -9.77 -0.85 14.23
C ILE A 152 -9.36 0.06 15.39
N ILE A 153 -8.56 1.10 15.14
CA ILE A 153 -8.10 2.06 16.16
C ILE A 153 -9.29 2.77 16.82
N LYS A 154 -10.35 3.09 16.06
CA LYS A 154 -11.59 3.67 16.57
C LYS A 154 -12.48 2.67 17.32
N GLY A 155 -12.15 1.37 17.32
CA GLY A 155 -12.98 0.31 17.89
C GLY A 155 -14.13 -0.14 17.00
N ASN A 156 -14.21 0.30 15.74
CA ASN A 156 -15.28 0.00 14.80
C ASN A 156 -15.01 -1.30 14.03
N MET A 157 -14.94 -2.42 14.74
CA MET A 157 -14.56 -3.72 14.16
C MET A 157 -15.51 -4.20 13.05
N ASP A 158 -16.81 -3.94 13.17
CA ASP A 158 -17.81 -4.33 12.16
C ASP A 158 -17.58 -3.56 10.85
N LYS A 159 -17.27 -2.27 10.94
CA LYS A 159 -16.95 -1.45 9.77
C LYS A 159 -15.61 -1.83 9.15
N ALA A 160 -14.61 -2.16 9.96
CA ALA A 160 -13.34 -2.69 9.46
C ALA A 160 -13.57 -4.00 8.67
N LYS A 161 -14.43 -4.89 9.19
CA LYS A 161 -14.82 -6.13 8.52
C LYS A 161 -15.58 -5.88 7.20
N GLU A 162 -16.50 -4.94 7.18
CA GLU A 162 -17.23 -4.52 5.97
C GLU A 162 -16.26 -4.08 4.87
N ILE A 163 -15.30 -3.21 5.20
CA ILE A 163 -14.26 -2.74 4.28
C ILE A 163 -13.44 -3.93 3.74
N ILE A 164 -12.98 -4.83 4.62
CA ILE A 164 -12.21 -6.01 4.21
C ILE A 164 -12.98 -6.87 3.21
N LEU A 165 -14.26 -7.14 3.47
CA LEU A 165 -15.09 -7.96 2.59
C LEU A 165 -15.32 -7.29 1.24
N GLN A 166 -15.48 -5.97 1.20
CA GLN A 166 -15.62 -5.20 -0.03
C GLN A 166 -14.35 -5.30 -0.91
N TYR A 167 -13.15 -5.17 -0.32
CA TYR A 167 -11.90 -5.36 -1.06
C TYR A 167 -11.72 -6.81 -1.50
N LYS A 168 -12.04 -7.78 -0.64
CA LYS A 168 -11.96 -9.20 -0.97
C LYS A 168 -12.87 -9.59 -2.13
N GLU A 169 -14.07 -9.01 -2.21
CA GLU A 169 -15.00 -9.26 -3.33
C GLU A 169 -14.38 -8.86 -4.68
N VAL A 170 -13.63 -7.77 -4.73
CA VAL A 170 -13.03 -7.27 -5.97
C VAL A 170 -11.69 -7.96 -6.29
N PHE A 171 -10.83 -8.13 -5.29
CA PHE A 171 -9.43 -8.55 -5.48
C PHE A 171 -9.18 -10.02 -5.13
N GLY A 172 -10.10 -10.68 -4.43
CA GLY A 172 -9.97 -12.09 -4.05
C GLY A 172 -8.67 -12.38 -3.29
N GLU A 173 -7.84 -13.26 -3.85
CA GLU A 173 -6.54 -13.67 -3.30
C GLU A 173 -5.43 -12.61 -3.45
N ASP A 174 -5.68 -11.55 -4.21
CA ASP A 174 -4.75 -10.42 -4.42
C ASP A 174 -4.99 -9.28 -3.42
N TYR A 175 -5.84 -9.47 -2.41
CA TYR A 175 -6.00 -8.57 -1.27
C TYR A 175 -5.35 -9.15 -0.02
N TYR A 176 -4.53 -8.32 0.65
CA TYR A 176 -3.81 -8.69 1.87
C TYR A 176 -4.04 -7.65 2.96
N LEU A 177 -4.16 -8.13 4.19
CA LEU A 177 -4.12 -7.27 5.38
C LEU A 177 -2.67 -7.06 5.78
N GLU A 178 -2.28 -5.82 5.94
CA GLU A 178 -0.91 -5.41 6.25
C GLU A 178 -0.75 -5.18 7.75
N ILE A 179 0.33 -5.68 8.33
CA ILE A 179 0.73 -5.42 9.72
C ILE A 179 2.13 -4.83 9.76
N GLN A 180 2.33 -3.91 10.69
CA GLN A 180 3.60 -3.25 10.96
C GLN A 180 3.84 -3.19 12.45
N ASP A 181 5.09 -3.30 12.91
CA ASP A 181 5.46 -3.21 14.33
C ASP A 181 6.72 -2.34 14.50
N HIS A 182 6.50 -1.05 14.73
CA HIS A 182 7.54 -0.08 15.12
C HIS A 182 7.49 0.20 16.64
N GLY A 183 6.70 -0.58 17.38
CA GLY A 183 6.54 -0.44 18.83
C GLY A 183 5.51 0.61 19.26
N LEU A 184 4.69 1.12 18.34
CA LEU A 184 3.64 2.08 18.66
C LEU A 184 2.41 1.38 19.25
N PRO A 185 1.76 1.95 20.29
CA PRO A 185 0.57 1.33 20.91
C PRO A 185 -0.58 1.08 19.91
N GLN A 186 -0.77 1.99 18.94
CA GLN A 186 -1.81 1.85 17.91
C GLN A 186 -1.54 0.66 16.98
N GLU A 187 -0.27 0.39 16.64
CA GLU A 187 0.09 -0.76 15.80
C GLU A 187 -0.27 -2.07 16.46
N ARG A 188 -0.07 -2.20 17.78
CA ARG A 188 -0.48 -3.40 18.52
C ARG A 188 -1.99 -3.63 18.46
N MET A 189 -2.78 -2.57 18.62
CA MET A 189 -4.24 -2.65 18.46
C MET A 189 -4.61 -3.11 17.05
N VAL A 190 -3.93 -2.56 16.03
CA VAL A 190 -4.14 -2.94 14.63
C VAL A 190 -3.76 -4.38 14.37
N ILE A 191 -2.60 -4.84 14.86
CA ILE A 191 -2.13 -6.22 14.72
C ILE A 191 -3.17 -7.20 15.31
N ASP A 192 -3.61 -6.97 16.55
CA ASP A 192 -4.60 -7.83 17.22
C ASP A 192 -5.94 -7.86 16.44
N GLY A 193 -6.41 -6.70 15.99
CA GLY A 193 -7.62 -6.58 15.17
C GLY A 193 -7.49 -7.28 13.82
N ILE A 194 -6.38 -7.09 13.12
CA ILE A 194 -6.10 -7.74 11.82
C ILE A 194 -5.97 -9.24 11.98
N MET A 195 -5.28 -9.74 13.01
CA MET A 195 -5.13 -11.18 13.27
C MET A 195 -6.49 -11.87 13.48
N ARG A 196 -7.43 -11.17 14.11
CA ARG A 196 -8.80 -11.65 14.27
C ARG A 196 -9.58 -11.60 12.96
N LEU A 197 -9.61 -10.43 12.29
CA LEU A 197 -10.38 -10.21 11.07
C LEU A 197 -9.87 -11.03 9.88
N SER A 198 -8.57 -11.28 9.80
CA SER A 198 -7.96 -12.17 8.80
C SER A 198 -8.58 -13.58 8.84
N LYS A 199 -8.75 -14.14 10.03
CA LYS A 199 -9.38 -15.46 10.22
C LYS A 199 -10.87 -15.42 9.89
N GLU A 200 -11.59 -14.41 10.38
CA GLU A 200 -13.03 -14.25 10.14
C GLU A 200 -13.36 -14.04 8.67
N CYS A 201 -12.55 -13.27 7.96
CA CYS A 201 -12.77 -12.93 6.54
C CYS A 201 -12.01 -13.85 5.58
N SER A 202 -11.15 -14.76 6.07
CA SER A 202 -10.25 -15.59 5.24
C SER A 202 -9.43 -14.73 4.27
N VAL A 203 -8.75 -13.70 4.77
CA VAL A 203 -7.83 -12.82 4.03
C VAL A 203 -6.43 -13.00 4.60
N LYS A 204 -5.44 -13.17 3.74
CA LYS A 204 -4.04 -13.36 4.13
C LYS A 204 -3.44 -12.09 4.74
N ILE A 205 -2.45 -12.29 5.61
CA ILE A 205 -1.67 -11.20 6.22
C ILE A 205 -0.30 -11.11 5.58
N VAL A 206 0.21 -9.91 5.44
CA VAL A 206 1.59 -9.60 5.07
C VAL A 206 2.19 -8.65 6.11
N ALA A 207 3.45 -8.86 6.45
CA ALA A 207 4.20 -7.96 7.32
C ALA A 207 5.07 -7.04 6.45
N THR A 208 5.07 -5.75 6.76
CA THR A 208 5.92 -4.73 6.14
C THR A 208 6.53 -3.82 7.21
N ASN A 209 7.43 -2.93 6.79
CA ASN A 209 8.06 -1.98 7.71
C ASN A 209 7.85 -0.52 7.35
N ASP A 210 7.12 -0.22 6.26
CA ASP A 210 6.87 1.19 5.87
C ASP A 210 8.19 2.01 5.92
N CYS A 211 9.17 1.57 5.11
CA CYS A 211 10.52 2.13 5.16
C CYS A 211 10.58 3.51 4.50
N HIS A 212 11.12 4.48 5.22
CA HIS A 212 11.29 5.88 4.77
C HIS A 212 12.74 6.31 4.67
#